data_f185d5eab064ea9e2379035509c04b63
#
_entry.id   f185d5eab064ea9e2379035509c04b63
#
_cell.length_a   1.000
_cell.length_b   1.000
_cell.length_c   1.000
_cell.angle_alpha   90.00
_cell.angle_beta   90.00
_cell.angle_gamma   90.00
#
_symmetry.space_group_name_H-M   'P 1'
#
loop_
_entity.id
_entity.type
_entity.pdbx_description
1 polymer ?
#
loop_
_entity_poly.entity_id
_entity_poly.type
_entity_poly.pdbx_seq_one_letter_code
_entity_poly.pdbx_strand_id
1 'polypeptide(L)'
;DVVVGKVAPKGEKELTAEERLLRAIFGEKAKDIKDTSLRMPYGKRGSVVGIETINGKKDPNELEPSVLQRIIVNTAQLRKITVGDKLAGRHGNKGVISKILPAWDMPYLADGTPVDVILSPLSILSRMNLGQLFENLMGVIAKHTNTDISIPVFEKLKEDFISNELRKSGLPIDN
;
A
#
# COMPACT_ATOMS: atom_id res chain seq x y z
N ASP A 1 2.26 -5.76 21.25
CA ASP A 1 0.82 -5.95 21.41
C ASP A 1 0.35 -7.17 20.64
N VAL A 2 -0.68 -7.86 21.17
CA VAL A 2 -1.34 -8.97 20.50
C VAL A 2 -2.34 -8.44 19.48
N VAL A 3 -2.20 -8.87 18.23
CA VAL A 3 -3.11 -8.48 17.13
C VAL A 3 -4.25 -9.49 16.99
N VAL A 4 -3.90 -10.78 17.03
CA VAL A 4 -4.87 -11.88 17.01
C VAL A 4 -4.48 -12.90 18.07
N GLY A 5 -5.38 -13.17 19.02
CA GLY A 5 -5.20 -14.21 20.02
C GLY A 5 -5.40 -15.60 19.40
N LYS A 6 -4.40 -16.46 19.55
CA LYS A 6 -4.45 -17.84 19.06
C LYS A 6 -3.73 -18.77 20.04
N VAL A 7 -4.34 -19.90 20.30
CA VAL A 7 -3.78 -20.96 21.13
C VAL A 7 -3.74 -22.27 20.35
N ALA A 8 -2.74 -23.08 20.62
CA ALA A 8 -2.59 -24.40 20.02
C ALA A 8 -2.32 -25.43 21.12
N PRO A 9 -2.73 -26.69 20.97
CA PRO A 9 -2.36 -27.74 21.92
C PRO A 9 -0.86 -27.99 21.85
N LYS A 10 -0.20 -28.18 22.99
CA LYS A 10 1.19 -28.63 23.06
C LYS A 10 1.30 -30.10 22.66
N GLY A 11 2.12 -30.39 21.66
CA GLY A 11 2.49 -31.77 21.35
C GLY A 11 3.43 -32.35 22.42
N GLU A 12 3.40 -33.66 22.64
CA GLU A 12 4.27 -34.34 23.62
C GLU A 12 5.77 -34.10 23.44
N LYS A 13 6.20 -33.79 22.21
CA LYS A 13 7.60 -33.49 21.87
C LYS A 13 8.04 -32.06 22.22
N GLU A 14 7.12 -31.17 22.50
CA GLU A 14 7.41 -29.74 22.81
C GLU A 14 7.52 -29.46 24.32
N LEU A 15 7.33 -30.47 25.15
CA LEU A 15 7.52 -30.35 26.59
C LEU A 15 9.02 -30.27 26.93
N THR A 16 9.41 -29.25 27.69
CA THR A 16 10.77 -29.16 28.24
C THR A 16 11.03 -30.30 29.18
N ALA A 17 12.31 -30.65 29.43
CA ALA A 17 12.67 -31.72 30.37
C ALA A 17 12.11 -31.46 31.77
N GLU A 18 12.04 -30.20 32.18
CA GLU A 18 11.48 -29.74 33.46
C GLU A 18 9.97 -29.93 33.51
N GLU A 19 9.25 -29.59 32.45
CA GLU A 19 7.79 -29.79 32.34
C GLU A 19 7.42 -31.28 32.32
N ARG A 20 8.24 -32.15 31.70
CA ARG A 20 8.08 -33.62 31.77
C ARG A 20 8.26 -34.14 33.16
N LEU A 21 9.24 -33.64 33.88
CA LEU A 21 9.52 -34.05 35.25
C LEU A 21 8.40 -33.60 36.19
N LEU A 22 7.92 -32.37 36.06
CA LEU A 22 6.77 -31.85 36.82
C LEU A 22 5.50 -32.65 36.53
N ARG A 23 5.25 -33.03 35.27
CA ARG A 23 4.10 -33.87 34.89
C ARG A 23 4.19 -35.28 35.51
N ALA A 24 5.39 -35.83 35.57
CA ALA A 24 5.64 -37.16 36.18
C ALA A 24 5.46 -37.14 37.71
N ILE A 25 5.83 -36.04 38.40
CA ILE A 25 5.80 -35.92 39.83
C ILE A 25 4.45 -35.44 40.38
N PHE A 26 3.83 -34.46 39.73
CA PHE A 26 2.63 -33.75 40.23
C PHE A 26 1.32 -34.08 39.50
N GLY A 27 1.35 -34.98 38.51
CA GLY A 27 0.13 -35.34 37.76
C GLY A 27 -0.59 -34.09 37.22
N GLU A 28 -0.66 -33.90 35.92
CA GLU A 28 -1.60 -33.02 35.18
C GLU A 28 -1.83 -31.59 35.63
N LYS A 29 -0.85 -30.72 35.71
CA LYS A 29 -1.11 -29.27 35.65
C LYS A 29 -0.09 -28.49 34.84
N ALA A 30 0.62 -29.12 33.90
CA ALA A 30 1.31 -28.37 32.85
C ALA A 30 0.26 -27.79 31.89
N LYS A 31 0.38 -26.49 31.57
CA LYS A 31 -0.52 -25.85 30.58
C LYS A 31 -0.40 -26.61 29.26
N ASP A 32 -1.43 -27.37 28.92
CA ASP A 32 -1.49 -28.13 27.66
C ASP A 32 -1.64 -27.24 26.41
N ILE A 33 -1.59 -25.93 26.60
CA ILE A 33 -1.87 -24.93 25.59
C ILE A 33 -0.64 -24.03 25.40
N LYS A 34 -0.21 -23.91 24.14
CA LYS A 34 0.84 -22.99 23.71
C LYS A 34 0.21 -21.74 23.13
N ASP A 35 0.65 -20.57 23.57
CA ASP A 35 0.26 -19.29 22.97
C ASP A 35 0.95 -19.13 21.59
N THR A 36 0.15 -19.14 20.53
CA THR A 36 0.59 -18.93 19.15
C THR A 36 0.02 -17.64 18.58
N SER A 37 -0.35 -16.70 19.45
CA SER A 37 -0.94 -15.41 19.08
C SER A 37 -0.06 -14.64 18.12
N LEU A 38 -0.69 -14.02 17.13
CA LEU A 38 -0.03 -13.08 16.23
C LEU A 38 0.24 -11.78 16.97
N ARG A 39 1.50 -11.42 17.09
CA ARG A 39 1.93 -10.19 17.76
C ARG A 39 2.53 -9.21 16.75
N MET A 40 2.36 -7.92 17.01
CA MET A 40 3.04 -6.89 16.23
C MET A 40 4.56 -7.04 16.41
N PRO A 41 5.34 -7.14 15.33
CA PRO A 41 6.81 -7.24 15.41
C PRO A 41 7.43 -6.02 16.12
N TYR A 42 8.56 -6.24 16.77
CA TYR A 42 9.32 -5.15 17.41
C TYR A 42 9.71 -4.08 16.39
N GLY A 43 9.61 -2.82 16.78
CA GLY A 43 9.90 -1.66 15.92
C GLY A 43 8.82 -1.32 14.91
N LYS A 44 7.78 -2.14 14.78
CA LYS A 44 6.61 -1.82 13.95
C LYS A 44 5.45 -1.34 14.81
N ARG A 45 4.72 -0.36 14.29
CA ARG A 45 3.52 0.19 14.91
C ARG A 45 2.51 0.51 13.82
N GLY A 46 1.24 0.55 14.16
CA GLY A 46 0.18 0.90 13.21
C GLY A 46 -1.18 0.88 13.90
N SER A 47 -2.15 1.51 13.28
CA SER A 47 -3.55 1.46 13.69
C SER A 47 -4.30 0.45 12.84
N VAL A 48 -5.13 -0.37 13.47
CA VAL A 48 -5.99 -1.32 12.74
C VAL A 48 -7.07 -0.53 12.01
N VAL A 49 -7.13 -0.68 10.69
CA VAL A 49 -8.10 0.03 9.83
C VAL A 49 -9.17 -0.89 9.24
N GLY A 50 -8.95 -2.19 9.27
CA GLY A 50 -9.92 -3.16 8.79
C GLY A 50 -9.61 -4.58 9.25
N ILE A 51 -10.65 -5.39 9.36
CA ILE A 51 -10.55 -6.81 9.66
C ILE A 51 -11.46 -7.54 8.68
N GLU A 52 -10.86 -8.47 7.93
CA GLU A 52 -11.58 -9.35 7.02
C GLU A 52 -11.55 -10.78 7.56
N THR A 53 -12.68 -11.47 7.48
CA THR A 53 -12.79 -12.84 7.94
C THR A 53 -13.33 -13.72 6.82
N ILE A 54 -12.51 -14.62 6.32
CA ILE A 54 -12.86 -15.59 5.29
C ILE A 54 -13.15 -16.93 5.97
N ASN A 55 -14.35 -17.46 5.77
CA ASN A 55 -14.78 -18.73 6.35
C ASN A 55 -14.85 -19.79 5.24
N GLY A 56 -14.15 -20.91 5.41
CA GLY A 56 -14.13 -22.01 4.44
C GLY A 56 -15.48 -22.70 4.21
N LYS A 57 -16.48 -22.47 5.08
CA LYS A 57 -17.86 -22.95 4.85
C LYS A 57 -18.61 -22.12 3.81
N LYS A 58 -18.27 -20.84 3.63
CA LYS A 58 -18.92 -19.95 2.67
C LYS A 58 -18.16 -19.91 1.34
N ASP A 59 -16.83 -19.89 1.40
CA ASP A 59 -15.95 -19.73 0.23
C ASP A 59 -14.85 -20.79 0.22
N PRO A 60 -15.21 -22.06 -0.12
CA PRO A 60 -14.27 -23.21 -0.04
C PRO A 60 -13.06 -23.10 -0.99
N ASN A 61 -13.14 -22.28 -2.03
CA ASN A 61 -12.05 -22.09 -3.01
C ASN A 61 -11.01 -21.05 -2.61
N GLU A 62 -11.29 -20.24 -1.58
CA GLU A 62 -10.38 -19.16 -1.14
C GLU A 62 -9.43 -19.56 -0.01
N LEU A 63 -9.66 -20.72 0.59
CA LEU A 63 -8.84 -21.22 1.69
C LEU A 63 -8.03 -22.46 1.28
N GLU A 64 -6.85 -22.57 1.88
CA GLU A 64 -6.04 -23.78 1.75
C GLU A 64 -6.75 -25.00 2.38
N PRO A 65 -6.49 -26.23 1.87
CA PRO A 65 -6.98 -27.44 2.49
C PRO A 65 -6.63 -27.46 3.98
N SER A 66 -7.58 -27.80 4.83
CA SER A 66 -7.46 -27.82 6.30
C SER A 66 -7.56 -26.49 7.05
N VAL A 67 -7.65 -25.35 6.38
CA VAL A 67 -7.89 -24.05 7.01
C VAL A 67 -9.40 -23.82 7.14
N LEU A 68 -9.89 -23.67 8.36
CA LEU A 68 -11.32 -23.42 8.62
C LEU A 68 -11.67 -21.94 8.48
N GLN A 69 -10.75 -21.08 8.85
CA GLN A 69 -10.96 -19.64 8.86
C GLN A 69 -9.64 -18.90 8.69
N ARG A 70 -9.65 -17.85 7.88
CA ARG A 70 -8.54 -16.89 7.74
C ARG A 70 -9.00 -15.53 8.21
N ILE A 71 -8.22 -14.92 9.07
CA ILE A 71 -8.43 -13.54 9.54
C ILE A 71 -7.31 -12.67 8.98
N ILE A 72 -7.69 -11.62 8.26
CA ILE A 72 -6.77 -10.63 7.69
C ILE A 72 -6.96 -9.35 8.49
N VAL A 73 -5.90 -8.88 9.13
CA VAL A 73 -5.91 -7.63 9.88
C VAL A 73 -5.11 -6.59 9.11
N ASN A 74 -5.80 -5.59 8.58
CA ASN A 74 -5.20 -4.48 7.85
C ASN A 74 -4.77 -3.39 8.83
N THR A 75 -3.49 -3.03 8.80
CA THR A 75 -2.93 -1.99 9.65
C THR A 75 -2.37 -0.85 8.81
N ALA A 76 -2.65 0.39 9.19
CA ALA A 76 -2.11 1.59 8.57
C ALA A 76 -1.04 2.22 9.46
N GLN A 77 0.02 2.70 8.84
CA GLN A 77 1.09 3.43 9.48
C GLN A 77 1.47 4.64 8.63
N LEU A 78 1.51 5.82 9.24
CA LEU A 78 2.03 7.02 8.60
C LEU A 78 3.56 7.01 8.67
N ARG A 79 4.21 7.07 7.52
CA ARG A 79 5.66 7.19 7.40
C ARG A 79 6.01 8.39 6.54
N LYS A 80 6.94 9.21 7.01
CA LYS A 80 7.49 10.30 6.18
C LYS A 80 8.43 9.72 5.14
N ILE A 81 8.37 10.30 3.94
CA ILE A 81 9.28 9.98 2.84
C ILE A 81 10.69 10.47 3.21
N THR A 82 11.69 9.69 2.84
CA THR A 82 13.10 10.00 3.07
C THR A 82 13.90 9.91 1.78
N VAL A 83 15.05 10.58 1.75
CA VAL A 83 16.01 10.44 0.64
C VAL A 83 16.43 8.98 0.56
N GLY A 84 16.45 8.42 -0.66
CA GLY A 84 16.72 7.00 -0.90
C GLY A 84 15.47 6.12 -1.04
N ASP A 85 14.27 6.62 -0.68
CA ASP A 85 13.03 5.88 -0.90
C ASP A 85 12.71 5.80 -2.40
N LYS A 86 12.19 4.66 -2.82
CA LYS A 86 11.82 4.41 -4.19
C LYS A 86 10.35 4.72 -4.42
N LEU A 87 10.10 5.57 -5.42
CA LEU A 87 8.76 5.90 -5.90
C LEU A 87 8.54 5.38 -7.31
N ALA A 88 7.31 5.10 -7.64
CA ALA A 88 6.90 4.72 -8.99
C ALA A 88 5.50 5.25 -9.29
N GLY A 89 5.29 5.60 -10.56
CA GLY A 89 3.97 5.91 -11.09
C GLY A 89 3.31 4.69 -11.75
N ARG A 90 2.24 4.94 -12.48
CA ARG A 90 1.44 3.92 -13.19
C ARG A 90 1.96 3.58 -14.60
N HIS A 91 2.98 4.28 -15.09
CA HIS A 91 3.48 4.18 -16.46
C HIS A 91 4.91 3.59 -16.56
N GLY A 92 5.32 2.79 -15.57
CA GLY A 92 6.67 2.23 -15.53
C GLY A 92 7.77 3.25 -15.18
N ASN A 93 7.39 4.45 -14.82
CA ASN A 93 8.28 5.50 -14.35
C ASN A 93 8.63 5.26 -12.86
N LYS A 94 9.82 4.75 -12.62
CA LYS A 94 10.34 4.49 -11.28
C LYS A 94 11.57 5.35 -11.00
N GLY A 95 11.70 5.83 -9.78
CA GLY A 95 12.82 6.65 -9.38
C GLY A 95 13.10 6.56 -7.89
N VAL A 96 14.24 7.05 -7.49
CA VAL A 96 14.67 7.14 -6.09
C VAL A 96 14.71 8.61 -5.70
N ILE A 97 14.21 8.95 -4.54
CA ILE A 97 14.24 10.31 -4.02
C ILE A 97 15.70 10.70 -3.77
N SER A 98 16.18 11.68 -4.51
CA SER A 98 17.55 12.20 -4.39
C SER A 98 17.64 13.38 -3.42
N LYS A 99 16.59 14.21 -3.35
CA LYS A 99 16.55 15.41 -2.52
C LYS A 99 15.13 15.71 -2.07
N ILE A 100 14.96 16.22 -0.87
CA ILE A 100 13.72 16.76 -0.35
C ILE A 100 13.94 18.24 -0.08
N LEU A 101 13.14 19.09 -0.70
CA LEU A 101 13.19 20.54 -0.57
C LEU A 101 12.00 21.04 0.26
N PRO A 102 12.17 22.13 1.00
CA PRO A 102 11.04 22.81 1.61
C PRO A 102 10.17 23.47 0.54
N ALA A 103 8.89 23.69 0.84
CA ALA A 103 7.91 24.18 -0.14
C ALA A 103 8.28 25.52 -0.79
N TRP A 104 8.98 26.40 -0.05
CA TRP A 104 9.42 27.71 -0.57
C TRP A 104 10.58 27.66 -1.56
N ASP A 105 11.33 26.55 -1.60
CA ASP A 105 12.41 26.31 -2.56
C ASP A 105 11.93 25.54 -3.82
N MET A 106 10.66 25.13 -3.83
CA MET A 106 10.06 24.44 -4.96
C MET A 106 9.51 25.43 -6.00
N PRO A 107 9.53 25.06 -7.30
CA PRO A 107 8.81 25.80 -8.32
C PRO A 107 7.31 25.88 -7.96
N TYR A 108 6.64 26.91 -8.38
CA TYR A 108 5.23 27.14 -8.08
C TYR A 108 4.45 27.53 -9.35
N LEU A 109 3.17 27.23 -9.32
CA LEU A 109 2.20 27.61 -10.36
C LEU A 109 1.86 29.10 -10.26
N ALA A 110 1.15 29.64 -11.25
CA ALA A 110 0.74 31.03 -11.28
C ALA A 110 -0.14 31.45 -10.09
N ASP A 111 -0.83 30.50 -9.46
CA ASP A 111 -1.66 30.66 -8.27
C ASP A 111 -0.84 30.61 -6.96
N GLY A 112 0.48 30.44 -7.04
CA GLY A 112 1.36 30.29 -5.89
C GLY A 112 1.42 28.89 -5.27
N THR A 113 0.73 27.89 -5.84
CA THR A 113 0.77 26.50 -5.36
C THR A 113 2.12 25.88 -5.70
N PRO A 114 2.89 25.36 -4.71
CA PRO A 114 4.17 24.71 -5.00
C PRO A 114 3.96 23.35 -5.68
N VAL A 115 4.92 22.97 -6.54
CA VAL A 115 4.95 21.67 -7.20
C VAL A 115 5.36 20.59 -6.18
N ASP A 116 4.68 19.45 -6.19
CA ASP A 116 4.94 18.37 -5.23
C ASP A 116 6.17 17.52 -5.58
N VAL A 117 6.42 17.29 -6.87
CA VAL A 117 7.50 16.42 -7.36
C VAL A 117 8.15 17.00 -8.61
N ILE A 118 9.47 16.94 -8.66
CA ILE A 118 10.25 17.28 -9.85
C ILE A 118 10.89 15.99 -10.37
N LEU A 119 10.66 15.69 -11.64
CA LEU A 119 11.21 14.53 -12.33
C LEU A 119 12.19 14.97 -13.43
N SER A 120 13.24 14.16 -13.67
CA SER A 120 14.13 14.40 -14.78
C SER A 120 13.46 14.11 -16.13
N PRO A 121 13.46 15.05 -17.09
CA PRO A 121 12.83 14.84 -18.40
C PRO A 121 13.58 13.81 -19.26
N LEU A 122 14.85 13.56 -19.00
CA LEU A 122 15.67 12.59 -19.75
C LEU A 122 15.13 11.18 -19.68
N SER A 123 14.56 10.79 -18.53
CA SER A 123 13.98 9.46 -18.34
C SER A 123 12.68 9.27 -19.15
N ILE A 124 11.95 10.34 -19.41
CA ILE A 124 10.71 10.32 -20.20
C ILE A 124 11.03 10.10 -21.68
N LEU A 125 11.97 10.88 -22.20
CA LEU A 125 12.39 10.81 -23.61
C LEU A 125 13.01 9.45 -23.94
N SER A 126 13.94 8.98 -23.09
CA SER A 126 14.65 7.72 -23.33
C SER A 126 13.75 6.49 -23.24
N ARG A 127 12.69 6.52 -22.46
CA ARG A 127 11.76 5.39 -22.21
C ARG A 127 10.43 5.52 -22.91
N MET A 128 10.14 6.66 -23.55
CA MET A 128 8.89 6.93 -24.28
C MET A 128 7.62 6.67 -23.46
N ASN A 129 7.66 6.94 -22.15
CA ASN A 129 6.52 6.76 -21.24
C ASN A 129 5.55 7.96 -21.36
N LEU A 130 5.03 8.21 -22.54
CA LEU A 130 4.17 9.39 -22.82
C LEU A 130 2.87 9.39 -22.01
N GLY A 131 2.40 8.22 -21.58
CA GLY A 131 1.19 8.11 -20.77
C GLY A 131 1.24 8.93 -19.48
N GLN A 132 2.41 9.15 -18.88
CA GLN A 132 2.55 10.01 -17.69
C GLN A 132 2.30 11.50 -18.00
N LEU A 133 2.61 11.97 -19.22
CA LEU A 133 2.31 13.34 -19.63
C LEU A 133 0.80 13.51 -19.81
N PHE A 134 0.15 12.57 -20.47
CA PHE A 134 -1.31 12.59 -20.64
C PHE A 134 -2.03 12.48 -19.29
N GLU A 135 -1.55 11.65 -18.40
CA GLU A 135 -2.07 11.55 -17.03
C GLU A 135 -1.98 12.90 -16.30
N ASN A 136 -0.86 13.59 -16.43
CA ASN A 136 -0.67 14.90 -15.80
C ASN A 136 -1.65 15.95 -16.36
N LEU A 137 -1.79 16.02 -17.69
CA LEU A 137 -2.75 16.95 -18.34
C LEU A 137 -4.19 16.66 -17.91
N MET A 138 -4.59 15.38 -17.94
CA MET A 138 -5.93 14.99 -17.49
C MET A 138 -6.12 15.24 -15.99
N GLY A 139 -5.06 15.12 -15.19
CA GLY A 139 -5.08 15.45 -13.77
C GLY A 139 -5.33 16.94 -13.50
N VAL A 140 -4.77 17.84 -14.32
CA VAL A 140 -5.05 19.28 -14.24
C VAL A 140 -6.52 19.57 -14.56
N ILE A 141 -7.06 18.94 -15.60
CA ILE A 141 -8.48 19.05 -15.96
C ILE A 141 -9.36 18.54 -14.81
N ALA A 142 -9.07 17.36 -14.28
CA ALA A 142 -9.81 16.75 -13.17
C ALA A 142 -9.85 17.66 -11.94
N LYS A 143 -8.69 18.23 -11.58
CA LYS A 143 -8.57 19.18 -10.46
C LYS A 143 -9.40 20.45 -10.69
N HIS A 144 -9.35 20.99 -11.91
CA HIS A 144 -10.09 22.22 -12.26
C HIS A 144 -11.60 22.02 -12.31
N THR A 145 -12.05 20.88 -12.84
CA THR A 145 -13.47 20.53 -12.97
C THR A 145 -14.04 19.84 -11.73
N ASN A 146 -13.19 19.49 -10.78
CA ASN A 146 -13.53 18.69 -9.59
C ASN A 146 -14.26 17.38 -9.93
N THR A 147 -13.77 16.69 -10.97
CA THR A 147 -14.34 15.42 -11.47
C THR A 147 -13.29 14.32 -11.45
N ASP A 148 -13.73 13.09 -11.21
CA ASP A 148 -12.86 11.92 -11.33
C ASP A 148 -12.79 11.47 -12.79
N ILE A 149 -11.59 11.28 -13.32
CA ILE A 149 -11.35 10.80 -14.67
C ILE A 149 -10.78 9.39 -14.61
N SER A 150 -11.47 8.44 -15.22
CA SER A 150 -11.03 7.06 -15.36
C SER A 150 -10.91 6.68 -16.83
N ILE A 151 -9.73 6.19 -17.23
CA ILE A 151 -9.46 5.78 -18.61
C ILE A 151 -9.13 4.28 -18.57
N PRO A 152 -9.87 3.46 -19.34
CA PRO A 152 -9.61 2.03 -19.41
C PRO A 152 -8.20 1.71 -19.91
N VAL A 153 -7.63 0.60 -19.44
CA VAL A 153 -6.32 0.12 -19.90
C VAL A 153 -6.41 -0.23 -21.39
N PHE A 154 -5.38 0.12 -22.14
CA PHE A 154 -5.26 -0.07 -23.60
C PHE A 154 -6.16 0.82 -24.47
N GLU A 155 -6.91 1.74 -23.91
CA GLU A 155 -7.59 2.76 -24.71
C GLU A 155 -6.59 3.79 -25.26
N LYS A 156 -6.67 4.07 -26.55
CA LYS A 156 -5.81 5.06 -27.20
C LYS A 156 -6.41 6.44 -27.04
N LEU A 157 -5.81 7.25 -26.20
CA LEU A 157 -6.11 8.68 -26.15
C LEU A 157 -5.60 9.37 -27.41
N LYS A 158 -6.50 10.08 -28.09
CA LYS A 158 -6.13 10.96 -29.20
C LYS A 158 -5.79 12.34 -28.68
N GLU A 159 -4.80 13.01 -29.27
CA GLU A 159 -4.45 14.40 -28.94
C GLU A 159 -5.65 15.35 -29.03
N ASP A 160 -6.50 15.15 -30.04
CA ASP A 160 -7.72 15.93 -30.21
C ASP A 160 -8.66 15.83 -29.00
N PHE A 161 -8.73 14.66 -28.37
CA PHE A 161 -9.56 14.46 -27.18
C PHE A 161 -9.08 15.35 -26.03
N ILE A 162 -7.78 15.33 -25.74
CA ILE A 162 -7.17 16.11 -24.65
C ILE A 162 -7.33 17.60 -24.92
N SER A 163 -7.04 18.04 -26.15
CA SER A 163 -7.20 19.45 -26.56
C SER A 163 -8.63 19.94 -26.44
N ASN A 164 -9.60 19.10 -26.78
CA ASN A 164 -11.03 19.42 -26.64
C ASN A 164 -11.45 19.51 -25.17
N GLU A 165 -10.97 18.61 -24.30
CA GLU A 165 -11.26 18.65 -22.87
C GLU A 165 -10.63 19.86 -22.18
N LEU A 166 -9.41 20.26 -22.57
CA LEU A 166 -8.77 21.50 -22.12
C LEU A 166 -9.61 22.73 -22.51
N ARG A 167 -10.06 22.81 -23.78
CA ARG A 167 -10.95 23.90 -24.25
C ARG A 167 -12.24 23.99 -23.47
N LYS A 168 -12.93 22.87 -23.28
CA LYS A 168 -14.17 22.80 -22.49
C LYS A 168 -13.98 23.27 -21.07
N SER A 169 -12.82 22.96 -20.47
CA SER A 169 -12.47 23.35 -19.11
C SER A 169 -12.00 24.81 -19.00
N GLY A 170 -11.86 25.55 -20.12
CA GLY A 170 -11.39 26.93 -20.12
C GLY A 170 -9.90 27.07 -19.81
N LEU A 171 -9.14 25.96 -19.90
CA LEU A 171 -7.70 25.95 -19.68
C LEU A 171 -6.94 26.30 -20.97
N PRO A 172 -5.78 26.97 -20.89
CA PRO A 172 -4.97 27.28 -22.05
C PRO A 172 -4.44 25.99 -22.72
N ILE A 173 -4.42 26.00 -24.05
CA ILE A 173 -3.95 24.86 -24.86
C ILE A 173 -2.50 25.09 -25.30
N ASP A 174 -2.17 26.36 -25.56
CA ASP A 174 -0.83 26.80 -25.96
C ASP A 174 -0.32 27.85 -24.96
N ASN A 175 0.92 27.69 -24.57
CA ASN A 175 1.74 28.73 -23.93
C ASN A 175 2.94 29.03 -24.80
#